data_4ee57313a671c77b53930b82bd188d61
#
_entry.id   4ee57313a671c77b53930b82bd188d61
#
_cell.length_a   1.000
_cell.length_b   1.000
_cell.length_c   1.000
_cell.angle_alpha   90.00
_cell.angle_beta   90.00
_cell.angle_gamma   90.00
#
_symmetry.space_group_name_H-M   'P 1'
#
loop_
_entity.id
_entity.type
_entity.pdbx_description
1 polymer ?
#
loop_
_entity_poly.entity_id
_entity_poly.type
_entity_poly.pdbx_seq_one_letter_code
_entity_poly.pdbx_strand_id
1 'polypeptide(L)'
;MLRIGHRGAAALAPENTLAAMRAAIGAGVDMVEFDVAPGLVVGHDGGTGPTLAAFLAGLAGITPPELGFLIDLKGSGYERETLAACEAAGLAERCVFSTGELGSLAALNEHARTSATIAPGRFWVPWGRVTPADVHARSGARDATLRHDIVTAETVAAVHERGGRVFAWTVNTRAGIARMHALGCDGIITDDPRLFHEE
;
A
#
# COMPACT_ATOMS: atom_id res chain seq x y z
N MET A 1 -1.10 15.27 2.54
CA MET A 1 -0.95 13.90 3.11
C MET A 1 -2.13 13.08 2.65
N LEU A 2 -1.90 11.94 1.99
CA LEU A 2 -2.96 11.02 1.52
C LEU A 2 -3.53 10.21 2.69
N ARG A 3 -4.84 10.09 2.73
CA ARG A 3 -5.59 9.26 3.67
C ARG A 3 -5.83 7.92 3.00
N ILE A 4 -5.32 6.83 3.56
CA ILE A 4 -5.34 5.51 2.92
C ILE A 4 -6.06 4.53 3.84
N GLY A 5 -7.12 3.89 3.33
CA GLY A 5 -7.85 2.86 4.05
C GLY A 5 -7.17 1.50 3.91
N HIS A 6 -6.69 0.91 5.03
CA HIS A 6 -6.04 -0.39 5.09
C HIS A 6 -7.05 -1.51 4.86
N ARG A 7 -6.82 -2.31 3.82
CA ARG A 7 -7.73 -3.37 3.37
C ARG A 7 -9.17 -2.86 3.19
N GLY A 8 -9.26 -1.61 2.72
CA GLY A 8 -10.46 -0.78 2.77
C GLY A 8 -10.56 -0.02 4.09
N ALA A 9 -11.55 -0.33 4.90
CA ALA A 9 -11.71 0.17 6.26
C ALA A 9 -11.94 -1.03 7.20
N ALA A 10 -10.85 -1.73 7.56
CA ALA A 10 -10.89 -3.01 8.27
C ALA A 10 -11.55 -2.91 9.66
N ALA A 11 -11.55 -1.72 10.28
CA ALA A 11 -12.27 -1.47 11.53
C ALA A 11 -13.78 -1.31 11.35
N LEU A 12 -14.29 -1.11 10.12
CA LEU A 12 -15.71 -0.80 9.84
C LEU A 12 -16.43 -1.93 9.11
N ALA A 13 -15.71 -2.77 8.36
CA ALA A 13 -16.26 -3.90 7.61
C ALA A 13 -15.18 -4.98 7.43
N PRO A 14 -15.55 -6.23 7.09
CA PRO A 14 -14.58 -7.29 6.84
C PRO A 14 -13.52 -6.87 5.83
N GLU A 15 -12.26 -7.03 6.20
CA GLU A 15 -11.10 -6.61 5.41
C GLU A 15 -11.08 -7.25 4.00
N ASN A 16 -10.47 -6.56 3.03
CA ASN A 16 -10.32 -7.05 1.66
C ASN A 16 -11.65 -7.37 0.96
N THR A 17 -12.75 -6.68 1.34
CA THR A 17 -14.07 -6.82 0.72
C THR A 17 -14.54 -5.51 0.09
N LEU A 18 -15.46 -5.60 -0.87
CA LEU A 18 -16.12 -4.41 -1.44
C LEU A 18 -16.91 -3.61 -0.38
N ALA A 19 -17.35 -4.25 0.70
CA ALA A 19 -17.99 -3.57 1.82
C ALA A 19 -16.98 -2.66 2.56
N ALA A 20 -15.76 -3.17 2.84
CA ALA A 20 -14.70 -2.36 3.45
C ALA A 20 -14.25 -1.23 2.52
N MET A 21 -14.17 -1.46 1.19
CA MET A 21 -13.86 -0.41 0.21
C MET A 21 -14.92 0.70 0.22
N ARG A 22 -16.22 0.34 0.21
CA ARG A 22 -17.32 1.33 0.32
C ARG A 22 -17.26 2.12 1.62
N ALA A 23 -16.96 1.47 2.74
CA ALA A 23 -16.82 2.13 4.03
C ALA A 23 -15.66 3.14 4.04
N ALA A 24 -14.51 2.78 3.46
CA ALA A 24 -13.36 3.68 3.31
C ALA A 24 -13.69 4.88 2.41
N ILE A 25 -14.29 4.64 1.24
CA ILE A 25 -14.73 5.69 0.31
C ILE A 25 -15.72 6.63 0.99
N GLY A 26 -16.71 6.09 1.70
CA GLY A 26 -17.68 6.87 2.47
C GLY A 26 -17.07 7.71 3.58
N ALA A 27 -15.93 7.27 4.13
CA ALA A 27 -15.13 8.02 5.10
C ALA A 27 -14.17 9.03 4.43
N GLY A 28 -14.19 9.19 3.12
CA GLY A 28 -13.47 10.23 2.39
C GLY A 28 -11.96 10.01 2.29
N VAL A 29 -11.51 8.75 2.11
CA VAL A 29 -10.11 8.45 1.84
C VAL A 29 -9.70 8.87 0.43
N ASP A 30 -8.40 9.13 0.26
CA ASP A 30 -7.81 9.46 -1.04
C ASP A 30 -7.35 8.21 -1.80
N MET A 31 -7.07 7.13 -1.06
CA MET A 31 -6.70 5.82 -1.61
C MET A 31 -7.29 4.70 -0.75
N VAL A 32 -7.51 3.54 -1.36
CA VAL A 32 -7.76 2.29 -0.64
C VAL A 32 -6.60 1.33 -0.88
N GLU A 33 -6.22 0.60 0.16
CA GLU A 33 -5.24 -0.47 0.08
C GLU A 33 -5.96 -1.81 0.15
N PHE A 34 -5.45 -2.81 -0.57
CA PHE A 34 -5.88 -4.20 -0.46
C PHE A 34 -4.77 -5.18 -0.84
N ASP A 35 -4.86 -6.37 -0.25
CA ASP A 35 -3.91 -7.45 -0.45
C ASP A 35 -4.27 -8.30 -1.67
N VAL A 36 -3.27 -8.69 -2.45
CA VAL A 36 -3.38 -9.71 -3.50
C VAL A 36 -2.40 -10.84 -3.19
N ALA A 37 -2.92 -12.05 -3.07
CA ALA A 37 -2.17 -13.25 -2.78
C ALA A 37 -1.95 -14.11 -4.05
N PRO A 38 -1.03 -15.11 -4.01
CA PRO A 38 -0.83 -16.06 -5.10
C PRO A 38 -2.15 -16.68 -5.59
N GLY A 39 -2.25 -16.88 -6.89
CA GLY A 39 -3.48 -17.33 -7.54
C GLY A 39 -4.47 -16.20 -7.86
N LEU A 40 -4.03 -14.93 -7.74
CA LEU A 40 -4.84 -13.74 -8.00
C LEU A 40 -6.12 -13.71 -7.14
N VAL A 41 -5.95 -13.99 -5.86
CA VAL A 41 -7.02 -13.95 -4.84
C VAL A 41 -6.84 -12.69 -4.00
N VAL A 42 -7.92 -11.95 -3.76
CA VAL A 42 -7.90 -10.77 -2.89
C VAL A 42 -8.03 -11.22 -1.43
N GLY A 43 -6.98 -10.97 -0.65
CA GLY A 43 -6.87 -11.38 0.76
C GLY A 43 -5.43 -11.58 1.20
N HIS A 44 -5.19 -11.47 2.51
CA HIS A 44 -3.84 -11.53 3.08
C HIS A 44 -3.20 -12.92 2.99
N ASP A 45 -3.96 -13.98 3.26
CA ASP A 45 -3.45 -15.36 3.44
C ASP A 45 -3.72 -16.29 2.26
N GLY A 46 -4.27 -15.78 1.15
CA GLY A 46 -4.34 -16.51 -0.12
C GLY A 46 -5.39 -17.63 -0.20
N GLY A 47 -6.37 -17.69 0.69
CA GLY A 47 -7.21 -18.89 0.75
C GLY A 47 -8.64 -18.76 0.20
N THR A 48 -9.42 -17.78 0.61
CA THR A 48 -10.88 -17.80 0.45
C THR A 48 -11.51 -16.51 -0.09
N GLY A 49 -10.70 -15.57 -0.55
CA GLY A 49 -11.17 -14.29 -1.10
C GLY A 49 -11.73 -14.40 -2.52
N PRO A 50 -12.33 -13.34 -3.05
CA PRO A 50 -12.73 -13.26 -4.44
C PRO A 50 -11.51 -13.28 -5.37
N THR A 51 -11.70 -13.69 -6.62
CA THR A 51 -10.66 -13.50 -7.64
C THR A 51 -10.42 -12.01 -7.85
N LEU A 52 -9.17 -11.63 -8.14
CA LEU A 52 -8.80 -10.24 -8.40
C LEU A 52 -9.69 -9.61 -9.49
N ALA A 53 -9.94 -10.33 -10.59
CA ALA A 53 -10.77 -9.84 -11.68
C ALA A 53 -12.20 -9.50 -11.21
N ALA A 54 -12.83 -10.37 -10.43
CA ALA A 54 -14.17 -10.12 -9.90
C ALA A 54 -14.19 -8.94 -8.90
N PHE A 55 -13.14 -8.84 -8.08
CA PHE A 55 -13.00 -7.74 -7.13
C PHE A 55 -12.81 -6.39 -7.84
N LEU A 56 -11.90 -6.32 -8.83
CA LEU A 56 -11.65 -5.10 -9.60
C LEU A 56 -12.88 -4.66 -10.40
N ALA A 57 -13.65 -5.59 -10.97
CA ALA A 57 -14.91 -5.27 -11.65
C ALA A 57 -15.92 -4.64 -10.68
N GLY A 58 -16.06 -5.19 -9.47
CA GLY A 58 -16.89 -4.61 -8.42
C GLY A 58 -16.38 -3.25 -7.93
N LEU A 59 -15.08 -3.11 -7.81
CA LEU A 59 -14.41 -1.89 -7.36
C LEU A 59 -14.60 -0.75 -8.37
N ALA A 60 -14.41 -1.01 -9.66
CA ALA A 60 -14.61 -0.03 -10.73
C ALA A 60 -16.04 0.57 -10.72
N GLY A 61 -17.03 -0.22 -10.32
CA GLY A 61 -18.42 0.24 -10.23
C GLY A 61 -18.75 1.13 -9.03
N ILE A 62 -17.82 1.27 -8.06
CA ILE A 62 -18.08 2.02 -6.83
C ILE A 62 -17.09 3.14 -6.55
N THR A 63 -16.01 3.23 -7.32
CA THR A 63 -14.91 4.17 -7.05
C THR A 63 -15.06 5.47 -7.82
N PRO A 64 -14.89 6.63 -7.18
CA PRO A 64 -14.77 7.90 -7.87
C PRO A 64 -13.48 7.95 -8.72
N PRO A 65 -13.45 8.77 -9.79
CA PRO A 65 -12.32 8.79 -10.73
C PRO A 65 -10.96 9.13 -10.10
N GLU A 66 -10.97 9.94 -9.05
CA GLU A 66 -9.79 10.42 -8.34
C GLU A 66 -9.22 9.43 -7.31
N LEU A 67 -9.96 8.39 -6.95
CA LEU A 67 -9.52 7.44 -5.92
C LEU A 67 -8.33 6.61 -6.40
N GLY A 68 -7.25 6.62 -5.63
CA GLY A 68 -6.08 5.79 -5.85
C GLY A 68 -6.18 4.41 -5.22
N PHE A 69 -5.30 3.51 -5.64
CA PHE A 69 -5.20 2.14 -5.14
C PHE A 69 -3.77 1.83 -4.73
N LEU A 70 -3.58 1.25 -3.55
CA LEU A 70 -2.32 0.65 -3.11
C LEU A 70 -2.54 -0.86 -3.05
N ILE A 71 -1.87 -1.60 -3.93
CA ILE A 71 -2.06 -3.05 -4.07
C ILE A 71 -0.86 -3.75 -3.47
N ASP A 72 -1.04 -4.44 -2.33
CA ASP A 72 0.04 -5.13 -1.65
C ASP A 72 0.13 -6.60 -2.08
N LEU A 73 1.22 -6.96 -2.76
CA LEU A 73 1.47 -8.32 -3.24
C LEU A 73 2.06 -9.17 -2.11
N LYS A 74 1.38 -10.26 -1.74
CA LYS A 74 1.75 -11.16 -0.64
C LYS A 74 2.64 -12.33 -1.06
N GLY A 75 3.35 -12.19 -2.14
CA GLY A 75 4.28 -13.19 -2.68
C GLY A 75 4.83 -12.75 -4.02
N SER A 76 5.34 -13.69 -4.79
CA SER A 76 5.97 -13.43 -6.08
C SER A 76 5.49 -14.39 -7.18
N GLY A 77 5.75 -14.01 -8.44
CA GLY A 77 5.48 -14.84 -9.61
C GLY A 77 4.12 -14.59 -10.28
N TYR A 78 3.38 -13.56 -9.87
CA TYR A 78 2.08 -13.16 -10.45
C TYR A 78 1.95 -11.64 -10.63
N GLU A 79 3.07 -10.94 -10.65
CA GLU A 79 3.14 -9.47 -10.71
C GLU A 79 2.54 -8.95 -12.01
N ARG A 80 2.90 -9.56 -13.14
CA ARG A 80 2.44 -9.15 -14.47
C ARG A 80 0.96 -9.46 -14.68
N GLU A 81 0.49 -10.59 -14.17
CA GLU A 81 -0.92 -10.95 -14.21
C GLU A 81 -1.76 -9.99 -13.35
N THR A 82 -1.23 -9.55 -12.20
CA THR A 82 -1.89 -8.54 -11.36
C THR A 82 -1.98 -7.20 -12.09
N LEU A 83 -0.88 -6.74 -12.71
CA LEU A 83 -0.88 -5.51 -13.51
C LEU A 83 -1.87 -5.61 -14.68
N ALA A 84 -1.83 -6.72 -15.44
CA ALA A 84 -2.73 -6.93 -16.58
C ALA A 84 -4.21 -6.95 -16.16
N ALA A 85 -4.53 -7.48 -14.98
CA ALA A 85 -5.90 -7.43 -14.44
C ALA A 85 -6.33 -5.99 -14.12
N CYS A 86 -5.43 -5.16 -13.58
CA CYS A 86 -5.70 -3.72 -13.34
C CYS A 86 -5.87 -2.95 -14.64
N GLU A 87 -5.06 -3.23 -15.66
CA GLU A 87 -5.17 -2.65 -17.01
C GLU A 87 -6.53 -2.99 -17.64
N ALA A 88 -6.90 -4.27 -17.61
CA ALA A 88 -8.19 -4.74 -18.13
C ALA A 88 -9.39 -4.10 -17.42
N ALA A 89 -9.25 -3.75 -16.14
CA ALA A 89 -10.27 -3.03 -15.37
C ALA A 89 -10.24 -1.50 -15.59
N GLY A 90 -9.26 -0.95 -16.32
CA GLY A 90 -9.08 0.49 -16.52
C GLY A 90 -8.59 1.23 -15.27
N LEU A 91 -7.95 0.54 -14.35
CA LEU A 91 -7.53 1.10 -13.05
C LEU A 91 -6.01 1.29 -12.91
N ALA A 92 -5.19 0.73 -13.81
CA ALA A 92 -3.74 0.64 -13.68
C ALA A 92 -3.05 1.98 -13.39
N GLU A 93 -3.45 3.06 -14.06
CA GLU A 93 -2.88 4.40 -13.90
C GLU A 93 -3.09 5.00 -12.49
N ARG A 94 -4.03 4.44 -11.72
CA ARG A 94 -4.33 4.84 -10.36
C ARG A 94 -3.73 3.91 -9.31
N CYS A 95 -3.02 2.87 -9.76
CA CYS A 95 -2.43 1.85 -8.88
C CYS A 95 -0.99 2.18 -8.51
N VAL A 96 -0.66 1.90 -7.25
CA VAL A 96 0.71 1.73 -6.74
C VAL A 96 0.82 0.29 -6.27
N PHE A 97 1.79 -0.45 -6.78
CA PHE A 97 2.02 -1.84 -6.37
C PHE A 97 3.06 -1.88 -5.27
N SER A 98 2.71 -2.42 -4.11
CA SER A 98 3.61 -2.56 -2.98
C SER A 98 3.94 -4.01 -2.69
N THR A 99 5.15 -4.27 -2.24
CA THR A 99 5.60 -5.60 -1.80
C THR A 99 6.93 -5.51 -1.05
N GLY A 100 7.18 -6.49 -0.19
CA GLY A 100 8.51 -6.68 0.42
C GLY A 100 9.46 -7.56 -0.39
N GLU A 101 9.04 -8.09 -1.55
CA GLU A 101 9.83 -8.99 -2.39
C GLU A 101 10.59 -8.18 -3.47
N LEU A 102 11.93 -8.09 -3.35
CA LEU A 102 12.76 -7.31 -4.28
C LEU A 102 12.63 -7.79 -5.73
N GLY A 103 12.47 -9.10 -5.94
CA GLY A 103 12.26 -9.67 -7.27
C GLY A 103 10.98 -9.20 -7.93
N SER A 104 9.90 -9.10 -7.15
CA SER A 104 8.59 -8.59 -7.62
C SER A 104 8.66 -7.10 -7.96
N LEU A 105 9.37 -6.30 -7.14
CA LEU A 105 9.61 -4.89 -7.46
C LEU A 105 10.38 -4.75 -8.78
N ALA A 106 11.46 -5.53 -8.97
CA ALA A 106 12.22 -5.50 -10.21
C ALA A 106 11.37 -5.86 -11.44
N ALA A 107 10.41 -6.78 -11.30
CA ALA A 107 9.51 -7.17 -12.39
C ALA A 107 8.48 -6.07 -12.77
N LEU A 108 8.18 -5.15 -11.86
CA LEU A 108 7.17 -4.11 -12.02
C LEU A 108 7.71 -2.70 -12.26
N ASN A 109 8.93 -2.38 -11.80
CA ASN A 109 9.46 -1.01 -11.76
C ASN A 109 9.47 -0.28 -13.12
N GLU A 110 9.62 -1.00 -14.23
CA GLU A 110 9.59 -0.43 -15.57
C GLU A 110 8.17 -0.28 -16.15
N HIS A 111 7.17 -0.85 -15.51
CA HIS A 111 5.81 -0.98 -16.06
C HIS A 111 4.74 -0.29 -15.23
N ALA A 112 5.02 -0.05 -13.96
CA ALA A 112 4.05 0.50 -13.02
C ALA A 112 4.73 1.33 -11.93
N ARG A 113 3.95 2.12 -11.19
CA ARG A 113 4.42 2.78 -9.97
C ARG A 113 4.50 1.75 -8.85
N THR A 114 5.67 1.62 -8.24
CA THR A 114 5.95 0.63 -7.19
C THR A 114 6.31 1.28 -5.86
N SER A 115 6.08 0.56 -4.77
CA SER A 115 6.44 0.93 -3.41
C SER A 115 7.10 -0.26 -2.69
N ALA A 116 8.24 -0.02 -2.07
CA ALA A 116 8.91 -1.04 -1.26
C ALA A 116 8.26 -1.12 0.13
N THR A 117 7.63 -2.26 0.45
CA THR A 117 7.08 -2.53 1.78
C THR A 117 8.20 -2.96 2.73
N ILE A 118 8.47 -2.15 3.76
CA ILE A 118 9.61 -2.33 4.67
C ILE A 118 9.11 -2.41 6.12
N ALA A 119 9.52 -3.49 6.81
CA ALA A 119 9.24 -3.74 8.22
C ALA A 119 10.48 -4.24 8.96
N PRO A 120 10.58 -4.08 10.29
CA PRO A 120 11.67 -4.62 11.09
C PRO A 120 11.82 -6.13 10.91
N GLY A 121 13.08 -6.60 10.87
CA GLY A 121 13.41 -8.03 10.81
C GLY A 121 13.22 -8.72 9.46
N ARG A 122 12.65 -8.04 8.47
CA ARG A 122 12.42 -8.62 7.13
C ARG A 122 13.66 -8.55 6.23
N PHE A 123 14.58 -7.62 6.53
CA PHE A 123 15.83 -7.44 5.78
C PHE A 123 17.02 -7.65 6.71
N TRP A 124 17.38 -8.91 6.94
CA TRP A 124 18.60 -9.24 7.64
C TRP A 124 19.76 -9.38 6.62
N VAL A 125 20.79 -8.56 6.78
CA VAL A 125 22.03 -8.69 6.01
C VAL A 125 23.21 -8.91 6.96
N PRO A 126 24.10 -9.89 6.67
CA PRO A 126 25.18 -10.27 7.57
C PRO A 126 26.26 -9.19 7.79
N TRP A 127 26.22 -8.08 7.05
CA TRP A 127 27.34 -7.13 6.92
C TRP A 127 27.08 -5.75 7.54
N GLY A 128 26.13 -5.60 8.42
CA GLY A 128 25.89 -4.33 9.09
C GLY A 128 24.41 -3.92 9.16
N ARG A 129 24.16 -2.77 9.78
CA ARG A 129 22.82 -2.18 9.89
C ARG A 129 22.38 -1.66 8.54
N VAL A 130 21.44 -2.35 7.90
CA VAL A 130 20.74 -1.80 6.73
C VAL A 130 19.59 -0.93 7.24
N THR A 131 19.56 0.32 6.78
CA THR A 131 18.48 1.24 7.10
C THR A 131 17.30 1.04 6.14
N PRO A 132 16.07 1.49 6.49
CA PRO A 132 14.96 1.51 5.55
C PRO A 132 15.27 2.29 4.26
N ALA A 133 16.08 3.36 4.35
CA ALA A 133 16.54 4.12 3.19
C ALA A 133 17.42 3.30 2.26
N ASP A 134 18.34 2.46 2.81
CA ASP A 134 19.17 1.56 2.01
C ASP A 134 18.33 0.49 1.29
N VAL A 135 17.32 -0.05 1.97
CA VAL A 135 16.40 -1.03 1.36
C VAL A 135 15.63 -0.38 0.21
N HIS A 136 15.06 0.81 0.44
CA HIS A 136 14.37 1.55 -0.61
C HIS A 136 15.30 1.83 -1.81
N ALA A 137 16.51 2.31 -1.56
CA ALA A 137 17.48 2.59 -2.61
C ALA A 137 17.83 1.36 -3.47
N ARG A 138 17.93 0.19 -2.84
CA ARG A 138 18.26 -1.08 -3.54
C ARG A 138 17.07 -1.72 -4.24
N SER A 139 15.85 -1.42 -3.80
CA SER A 139 14.63 -2.00 -4.37
C SER A 139 14.33 -1.48 -5.77
N GLY A 140 14.84 -0.29 -6.12
CA GLY A 140 14.48 0.42 -7.34
C GLY A 140 13.05 0.94 -7.35
N ALA A 141 12.26 0.69 -6.31
CA ALA A 141 10.90 1.19 -6.19
C ALA A 141 10.89 2.72 -6.09
N ARG A 142 9.86 3.35 -6.62
CA ARG A 142 9.71 4.79 -6.54
C ARG A 142 9.33 5.24 -5.14
N ASP A 143 8.36 4.58 -4.52
CA ASP A 143 7.81 4.91 -3.21
C ASP A 143 8.29 3.92 -2.12
N ALA A 144 8.07 4.25 -0.86
CA ALA A 144 8.32 3.38 0.29
C ALA A 144 7.07 3.27 1.17
N THR A 145 6.69 2.03 1.53
CA THR A 145 5.59 1.72 2.45
C THR A 145 6.20 1.18 3.74
N LEU A 146 6.33 2.03 4.76
CA LEU A 146 7.10 1.76 5.97
C LEU A 146 6.20 1.43 7.15
N ARG A 147 6.55 0.40 7.94
CA ARG A 147 5.90 0.22 9.24
C ARG A 147 6.20 1.43 10.14
N HIS A 148 5.18 1.99 10.76
CA HIS A 148 5.21 3.30 11.43
C HIS A 148 6.27 3.45 12.53
N ASP A 149 6.72 2.35 13.14
CA ASP A 149 7.73 2.35 14.19
C ASP A 149 9.17 2.51 13.69
N ILE A 150 9.41 2.28 12.39
CA ILE A 150 10.73 2.50 11.76
C ILE A 150 10.82 3.79 10.94
N VAL A 151 9.74 4.58 10.89
CA VAL A 151 9.75 5.87 10.19
C VAL A 151 10.57 6.88 10.96
N THR A 152 11.55 7.48 10.30
CA THR A 152 12.36 8.60 10.82
C THR A 152 12.41 9.73 9.78
N ALA A 153 12.69 10.95 10.23
CA ALA A 153 12.82 12.10 9.33
C ALA A 153 13.92 11.88 8.28
N GLU A 154 15.02 11.21 8.66
CA GLU A 154 16.13 10.89 7.75
C GLU A 154 15.68 9.92 6.65
N THR A 155 14.89 8.89 7.00
CA THR A 155 14.37 7.94 6.01
C THR A 155 13.40 8.63 5.05
N VAL A 156 12.51 9.50 5.56
CA VAL A 156 11.58 10.26 4.74
C VAL A 156 12.34 11.17 3.77
N ALA A 157 13.32 11.93 4.26
CA ALA A 157 14.16 12.81 3.44
C ALA A 157 14.88 12.03 2.32
N ALA A 158 15.48 10.88 2.65
CA ALA A 158 16.19 10.04 1.67
C ALA A 158 15.30 9.48 0.57
N VAL A 159 14.02 9.17 0.85
CA VAL A 159 13.04 8.75 -0.16
C VAL A 159 12.63 9.95 -1.02
N HIS A 160 12.38 11.11 -0.40
CA HIS A 160 12.03 12.36 -1.10
C HIS A 160 13.13 12.84 -2.04
N GLU A 161 14.40 12.74 -1.64
CA GLU A 161 15.56 13.07 -2.50
C GLU A 161 15.61 12.23 -3.79
N ARG A 162 15.01 11.06 -3.77
CA ARG A 162 14.86 10.17 -4.94
C ARG A 162 13.54 10.39 -5.70
N GLY A 163 12.74 11.39 -5.33
CA GLY A 163 11.46 11.72 -5.95
C GLY A 163 10.32 10.76 -5.57
N GLY A 164 10.51 9.96 -4.52
CA GLY A 164 9.52 9.02 -4.00
C GLY A 164 8.61 9.63 -2.95
N ARG A 165 7.59 8.87 -2.54
CA ARG A 165 6.67 9.16 -1.43
C ARG A 165 6.84 8.12 -0.34
N VAL A 166 6.54 8.51 0.89
CA VAL A 166 6.53 7.61 2.05
C VAL A 166 5.10 7.42 2.54
N PHE A 167 4.68 6.16 2.62
CA PHE A 167 3.41 5.72 3.22
C PHE A 167 3.69 4.99 4.52
N ALA A 168 3.04 5.39 5.62
CA ALA A 168 3.21 4.75 6.93
C ALA A 168 2.05 3.81 7.26
N TRP A 169 2.35 2.57 7.73
CA TRP A 169 1.36 1.53 8.08
C TRP A 169 1.67 0.81 9.39
N THR A 170 0.75 0.18 10.09
CA THR A 170 -0.65 0.56 10.14
C THR A 170 -0.81 1.51 11.31
N VAL A 171 -1.41 2.67 11.09
CA VAL A 171 -1.45 3.75 12.09
C VAL A 171 -2.89 3.92 12.58
N ASN A 172 -3.18 3.36 13.74
CA ASN A 172 -4.54 3.26 14.28
C ASN A 172 -4.81 4.16 15.50
N THR A 173 -4.09 5.29 15.59
CA THR A 173 -4.33 6.30 16.62
C THR A 173 -4.14 7.71 16.07
N ARG A 174 -4.91 8.69 16.56
CA ARG A 174 -4.76 10.12 16.19
C ARG A 174 -3.35 10.64 16.49
N ALA A 175 -2.77 10.25 17.61
CA ALA A 175 -1.41 10.65 17.97
C ALA A 175 -0.37 10.05 16.99
N GLY A 176 -0.57 8.81 16.54
CA GLY A 176 0.24 8.18 15.51
C GLY A 176 0.13 8.90 14.17
N ILE A 177 -1.08 9.26 13.75
CA ILE A 177 -1.33 10.04 12.52
C ILE A 177 -0.60 11.39 12.59
N ALA A 178 -0.78 12.13 13.69
CA ALA A 178 -0.10 13.42 13.89
C ALA A 178 1.44 13.26 13.86
N ARG A 179 1.97 12.21 14.50
CA ARG A 179 3.41 11.90 14.46
C ARG A 179 3.92 11.63 13.04
N MET A 180 3.24 10.77 12.27
CA MET A 180 3.66 10.46 10.90
C MET A 180 3.58 11.69 9.99
N HIS A 181 2.54 12.50 10.16
CA HIS A 181 2.42 13.79 9.46
C HIS A 181 3.59 14.72 9.80
N ALA A 182 3.92 14.87 11.09
CA ALA A 182 5.06 15.70 11.54
C ALA A 182 6.42 15.20 11.02
N LEU A 183 6.57 13.89 10.76
CA LEU A 183 7.76 13.33 10.14
C LEU A 183 7.81 13.51 8.62
N GLY A 184 6.75 14.05 8.00
CA GLY A 184 6.69 14.35 6.57
C GLY A 184 6.21 13.18 5.70
N CYS A 185 5.52 12.16 6.26
CA CYS A 185 4.92 11.11 5.46
C CYS A 185 3.90 11.67 4.48
N ASP A 186 3.91 11.17 3.24
CA ASP A 186 3.02 11.58 2.15
C ASP A 186 1.64 10.93 2.25
N GLY A 187 1.57 9.75 2.89
CA GLY A 187 0.32 9.04 3.14
C GLY A 187 0.35 8.22 4.42
N ILE A 188 -0.81 8.00 4.98
CA ILE A 188 -1.00 7.21 6.20
C ILE A 188 -2.06 6.16 5.94
N ILE A 189 -1.72 4.91 6.25
CA ILE A 189 -2.55 3.72 6.10
C ILE A 189 -3.13 3.37 7.46
N THR A 190 -4.46 3.34 7.58
CA THR A 190 -5.19 3.05 8.83
C THR A 190 -6.35 2.07 8.60
N ASP A 191 -6.65 1.27 9.62
CA ASP A 191 -7.85 0.41 9.64
C ASP A 191 -9.13 1.22 9.83
N ASP A 192 -9.04 2.38 10.51
CA ASP A 192 -10.17 3.26 10.80
C ASP A 192 -10.00 4.65 10.18
N PRO A 193 -10.50 4.87 8.96
CA PRO A 193 -10.38 6.16 8.28
C PRO A 193 -11.06 7.34 8.99
N ARG A 194 -11.98 7.08 9.94
CA ARG A 194 -12.60 8.13 10.75
C ARG A 194 -11.59 8.88 11.62
N LEU A 195 -10.41 8.26 11.88
CA LEU A 195 -9.33 8.89 12.62
C LEU A 195 -8.72 10.11 11.90
N PHE A 196 -8.97 10.28 10.61
CA PHE A 196 -8.51 11.44 9.84
C PHE A 196 -9.37 12.68 10.04
N HIS A 197 -10.58 12.54 10.59
CA HIS A 197 -11.49 13.65 10.83
C HIS A 197 -11.43 14.09 12.30
N GLU A 198 -11.51 15.40 12.52
CA GLU A 198 -11.78 15.96 13.85
C GLU A 198 -13.25 15.67 14.23
N GLU A 199 -13.51 15.43 15.51
CA GLU A 199 -14.87 15.33 16.03
C GLU A 199 -15.54 16.69 16.06
#